data_121d6bfb07c38c9d5dd62822b3519db5
#
_entry.id   121d6bfb07c38c9d5dd62822b3519db5
#
_cell.length_a   1.000
_cell.length_b   1.000
_cell.length_c   1.000
_cell.angle_alpha   90.00
_cell.angle_beta   90.00
_cell.angle_gamma   90.00
#
_symmetry.space_group_name_H-M   'P 1'
#
loop_
_entity.id
_entity.type
_entity.pdbx_description
1 polymer ?
#
loop_
_entity_poly.entity_id
_entity_poly.type
_entity_poly.pdbx_seq_one_letter_code
_entity_poly.pdbx_strand_id
1 'polypeptide(L)'
;KRNDLASIPSGKLLIDGDDVFGNFQTLDSKRKEAAKLETHNVMLDIQVPISTEEVKGFTPRKDLPEMPYNAAGDITFYEGLAEQYVTVHKGEFAIFLPGDGHAPCIGEGKQIQKVIFKVKI
;
A
#
# COMPACT_ATOMS: atom_id res chain seq x y z
N LYS A 1 6.19 -10.26 -17.22
CA LYS A 1 4.96 -10.00 -16.45
C LYS A 1 4.22 -11.30 -16.22
N ARG A 2 3.83 -11.53 -14.97
CA ARG A 2 3.11 -12.76 -14.61
C ARG A 2 1.63 -12.63 -14.98
N ASN A 3 1.07 -13.72 -15.45
CA ASN A 3 -0.35 -13.78 -15.79
C ASN A 3 -1.18 -14.54 -14.74
N ASP A 4 -0.52 -15.03 -13.68
CA ASP A 4 -1.15 -15.88 -12.68
C ASP A 4 -1.31 -15.19 -11.32
N LEU A 5 -1.28 -13.84 -11.27
CA LEU A 5 -1.30 -13.11 -10.02
C LEU A 5 -2.53 -13.40 -9.18
N ALA A 6 -3.69 -13.56 -9.81
CA ALA A 6 -4.93 -13.80 -9.07
C ALA A 6 -4.97 -15.18 -8.42
N SER A 7 -4.16 -16.14 -8.88
CA SER A 7 -4.12 -17.49 -8.33
C SER A 7 -3.03 -17.67 -7.26
N ILE A 8 -2.19 -16.66 -7.03
CA ILE A 8 -1.13 -16.75 -6.04
C ILE A 8 -1.72 -16.58 -4.63
N PRO A 9 -1.45 -17.51 -3.71
CA PRO A 9 -1.92 -17.34 -2.35
C PRO A 9 -1.21 -16.20 -1.64
N SER A 10 -1.80 -15.73 -0.54
CA SER A 10 -1.19 -14.68 0.28
C SER A 10 0.19 -15.12 0.75
N GLY A 11 1.14 -14.18 0.77
CA GLY A 11 2.49 -14.45 1.21
C GLY A 11 3.49 -13.53 0.54
N LYS A 12 4.74 -13.79 0.84
CA LYS A 12 5.86 -12.98 0.36
C LYS A 12 6.57 -13.71 -0.77
N LEU A 13 6.78 -13.00 -1.89
CA LEU A 13 7.55 -13.48 -3.03
C LEU A 13 8.84 -12.68 -3.11
N LEU A 14 9.98 -13.34 -2.94
CA LEU A 14 11.29 -12.70 -3.05
C LEU A 14 11.67 -12.58 -4.52
N ILE A 15 12.12 -11.41 -4.94
CA ILE A 15 12.58 -11.12 -6.30
C ILE A 15 14.08 -10.88 -6.29
N ASP A 16 14.56 -10.04 -5.37
CA ASP A 16 15.98 -9.75 -5.18
C ASP A 16 16.24 -9.65 -3.67
N GLY A 17 16.08 -10.77 -2.98
CA GLY A 17 16.27 -10.84 -1.54
C GLY A 17 15.39 -9.87 -0.79
N ASP A 18 15.98 -9.11 0.11
CA ASP A 18 15.27 -8.10 0.89
C ASP A 18 15.19 -6.74 0.17
N ASP A 19 15.82 -6.60 -0.97
CA ASP A 19 15.84 -5.33 -1.72
C ASP A 19 14.65 -5.17 -2.64
N VAL A 20 14.12 -6.27 -3.18
CA VAL A 20 12.91 -6.26 -4.02
C VAL A 20 12.08 -7.49 -3.69
N PHE A 21 10.87 -7.29 -3.22
CA PHE A 21 9.97 -8.41 -2.92
C PHE A 21 8.51 -7.97 -3.06
N GLY A 22 7.64 -8.96 -3.19
CA GLY A 22 6.20 -8.73 -3.28
C GLY A 22 5.46 -9.37 -2.12
N ASN A 23 4.51 -8.65 -1.54
CA ASN A 23 3.59 -9.17 -0.54
C ASN A 23 2.22 -9.37 -1.19
N PHE A 24 1.79 -10.63 -1.30
CA PHE A 24 0.47 -10.96 -1.82
C PHE A 24 -0.50 -11.04 -0.64
N GLN A 25 -1.59 -10.30 -0.74
CA GLN A 25 -2.53 -10.14 0.37
C GLN A 25 -3.97 -10.29 -0.12
N THR A 26 -4.80 -10.83 0.77
CA THR A 26 -6.25 -10.80 0.60
C THR A 26 -6.81 -10.17 1.86
N LEU A 27 -7.41 -9.00 1.72
CA LEU A 27 -7.82 -8.16 2.84
C LEU A 27 -9.25 -7.69 2.66
N ASP A 28 -9.93 -7.49 3.78
CA ASP A 28 -11.20 -6.77 3.78
C ASP A 28 -10.91 -5.28 3.75
N SER A 29 -11.53 -4.58 2.79
CA SER A 29 -11.31 -3.14 2.67
C SER A 29 -11.99 -2.40 3.82
N LYS A 30 -11.49 -1.20 4.10
CA LYS A 30 -11.94 -0.35 5.20
C LYS A 30 -12.58 0.91 4.67
N ARG A 31 -13.35 1.58 5.52
CA ARG A 31 -13.82 2.93 5.22
C ARG A 31 -12.65 3.92 5.37
N LYS A 32 -12.80 5.09 4.74
CA LYS A 32 -11.77 6.14 4.79
C LYS A 32 -11.40 6.50 6.23
N GLU A 33 -12.40 6.56 7.11
CA GLU A 33 -12.20 6.95 8.51
C GLU A 33 -11.37 5.94 9.30
N ALA A 34 -11.37 4.67 8.88
CA ALA A 34 -10.63 3.62 9.55
C ALA A 34 -9.26 3.36 8.95
N ALA A 35 -8.96 3.94 7.77
CA ALA A 35 -7.71 3.71 7.07
C ALA A 35 -6.68 4.76 7.49
N LYS A 36 -5.64 4.34 8.20
CA LYS A 36 -4.57 5.22 8.63
C LYS A 36 -3.63 5.54 7.48
N LEU A 37 -3.14 6.77 7.46
CA LEU A 37 -2.04 7.15 6.59
C LEU A 37 -0.75 6.55 7.10
N GLU A 38 0.12 6.15 6.19
CA GLU A 38 1.43 5.62 6.52
C GLU A 38 2.49 6.16 5.57
N THR A 39 3.72 6.27 6.06
CA THR A 39 4.91 6.57 5.24
C THR A 39 5.98 5.52 5.54
N HIS A 40 6.96 5.44 4.64
CA HIS A 40 8.13 4.58 4.80
C HIS A 40 9.38 5.44 4.70
N ASN A 41 10.52 4.95 5.17
CA ASN A 41 11.78 5.68 5.05
C ASN A 41 12.73 5.02 4.06
N VAL A 42 12.60 3.72 3.87
CA VAL A 42 13.55 2.91 3.09
C VAL A 42 12.92 2.38 1.81
N MET A 43 11.67 1.92 1.88
CA MET A 43 11.04 1.20 0.78
C MET A 43 10.11 2.08 -0.04
N LEU A 44 10.15 1.87 -1.36
CA LEU A 44 9.15 2.36 -2.30
C LEU A 44 8.08 1.27 -2.45
N ASP A 45 6.82 1.67 -2.48
CA ASP A 45 5.69 0.75 -2.67
C ASP A 45 5.15 0.86 -4.09
N ILE A 46 4.97 -0.30 -4.75
CA ILE A 46 4.17 -0.40 -5.97
C ILE A 46 2.98 -1.26 -5.60
N GLN A 47 1.79 -0.68 -5.58
CA GLN A 47 0.59 -1.36 -5.12
C GLN A 47 -0.32 -1.68 -6.29
N VAL A 48 -0.69 -2.96 -6.42
CA VAL A 48 -1.44 -3.47 -7.56
C VAL A 48 -2.67 -4.22 -7.06
N PRO A 49 -3.88 -3.67 -7.24
CA PRO A 49 -5.10 -4.42 -6.95
C PRO A 49 -5.31 -5.47 -8.04
N ILE A 50 -5.66 -6.68 -7.63
CA ILE A 50 -5.76 -7.82 -8.54
C ILE A 50 -7.22 -8.20 -8.80
N SER A 51 -8.02 -8.31 -7.75
CA SER A 51 -9.40 -8.82 -7.87
C SER A 51 -10.43 -7.76 -8.19
N THR A 52 -10.21 -6.53 -7.71
CA THR A 52 -11.14 -5.41 -7.88
C THR A 52 -10.40 -4.10 -7.67
N GLU A 53 -11.07 -2.97 -7.90
CA GLU A 53 -10.45 -1.69 -7.64
C GLU A 53 -10.24 -1.46 -6.14
N GLU A 54 -9.31 -0.58 -5.82
CA GLU A 54 -8.97 -0.20 -4.46
C GLU A 54 -8.85 1.32 -4.40
N VAL A 55 -9.48 1.94 -3.40
CA VAL A 55 -9.30 3.37 -3.16
C VAL A 55 -8.10 3.56 -2.25
N LYS A 56 -7.30 4.58 -2.54
CA LYS A 56 -6.12 4.93 -1.74
C LYS A 56 -6.17 6.40 -1.39
N GLY A 57 -5.86 6.72 -0.13
CA GLY A 57 -5.68 8.09 0.31
C GLY A 57 -4.24 8.53 0.08
N PHE A 58 -4.03 9.82 -0.13
CA PHE A 58 -2.71 10.39 -0.33
C PHE A 58 -2.59 11.73 0.36
N THR A 59 -1.48 11.93 1.08
CA THR A 59 -1.10 13.21 1.68
C THR A 59 0.42 13.36 1.52
N PRO A 60 0.91 14.48 0.96
CA PRO A 60 2.35 14.72 0.88
C PRO A 60 2.99 14.75 2.28
N ARG A 61 4.22 14.25 2.37
CA ARG A 61 4.95 14.21 3.65
C ARG A 61 5.04 15.57 4.33
N LYS A 62 5.19 16.63 3.55
CA LYS A 62 5.31 18.00 4.08
C LYS A 62 4.08 18.44 4.87
N ASP A 63 2.92 17.83 4.61
CA ASP A 63 1.66 18.19 5.27
C ASP A 63 1.34 17.26 6.45
N LEU A 64 2.26 16.37 6.82
CA LEU A 64 2.10 15.44 7.93
C LEU A 64 2.93 15.86 9.13
N PRO A 65 2.41 15.64 10.35
CA PRO A 65 3.18 15.95 11.56
C PRO A 65 4.30 14.95 11.81
N GLU A 66 5.20 15.26 12.72
CA GLU A 66 6.19 14.29 13.19
C GLU A 66 5.50 13.22 14.02
N MET A 67 5.78 11.96 13.70
CA MET A 67 5.24 10.81 14.44
C MET A 67 6.33 9.76 14.60
N PRO A 68 6.22 8.88 15.61
CA PRO A 68 7.25 7.85 15.84
C PRO A 68 7.39 6.90 14.66
N TYR A 69 8.63 6.65 14.27
CA TYR A 69 8.96 5.74 13.19
C TYR A 69 9.30 4.35 13.76
N ASN A 70 8.66 3.32 13.17
CA ASN A 70 8.95 1.94 13.51
C ASN A 70 9.97 1.38 12.52
N ALA A 71 11.24 1.27 12.95
CA ALA A 71 12.32 0.83 12.07
C ALA A 71 12.18 -0.63 11.66
N ALA A 72 11.64 -1.48 12.52
CA ALA A 72 11.49 -2.90 12.22
C ALA A 72 10.53 -3.13 11.06
N GLY A 73 9.46 -2.35 10.99
CA GLY A 73 8.48 -2.43 9.90
C GLY A 73 8.68 -1.41 8.79
N ASP A 74 9.62 -0.49 8.94
CA ASP A 74 9.82 0.65 8.03
C ASP A 74 8.52 1.41 7.81
N ILE A 75 7.89 1.83 8.90
CA ILE A 75 6.57 2.44 8.81
C ILE A 75 6.35 3.50 9.89
N THR A 76 5.69 4.58 9.51
CA THR A 76 5.17 5.60 10.42
C THR A 76 3.69 5.74 10.14
N PHE A 77 2.86 5.71 11.18
CA PHE A 77 1.42 5.87 11.07
C PHE A 77 0.99 7.27 11.47
N TYR A 78 -0.07 7.77 10.83
CA TYR A 78 -0.65 9.09 11.09
C TYR A 78 -2.15 8.95 11.22
N GLU A 79 -2.74 9.80 12.09
CA GLU A 79 -4.18 9.85 12.27
C GLU A 79 -4.82 10.82 11.28
N GLY A 80 -6.13 10.66 11.06
CA GLY A 80 -6.91 11.59 10.25
C GLY A 80 -7.07 11.14 8.81
N LEU A 81 -7.87 11.91 8.09
CA LEU A 81 -8.20 11.63 6.70
C LEU A 81 -7.07 12.11 5.79
N ALA A 82 -6.92 11.47 4.65
CA ALA A 82 -5.99 11.92 3.62
C ALA A 82 -6.51 13.19 2.94
N GLU A 83 -5.59 13.95 2.33
CA GLU A 83 -5.96 15.14 1.58
C GLU A 83 -6.68 14.80 0.28
N GLN A 84 -6.31 13.69 -0.35
CA GLN A 84 -6.86 13.25 -1.62
C GLN A 84 -7.13 11.76 -1.59
N TYR A 85 -8.07 11.32 -2.40
CA TYR A 85 -8.37 9.90 -2.58
C TYR A 85 -8.41 9.59 -4.06
N VAL A 86 -7.81 8.46 -4.45
CA VAL A 86 -7.75 8.02 -5.84
C VAL A 86 -8.18 6.56 -5.92
N THR A 87 -8.92 6.23 -6.96
CA THR A 87 -9.30 4.85 -7.23
C THR A 87 -8.30 4.23 -8.19
N VAL A 88 -7.67 3.14 -7.76
CA VAL A 88 -6.76 2.36 -8.60
C VAL A 88 -7.56 1.14 -9.08
N HIS A 89 -7.81 1.08 -10.37
CA HIS A 89 -8.63 0.02 -10.94
C HIS A 89 -7.83 -1.24 -11.17
N LYS A 90 -8.54 -2.36 -11.28
CA LYS A 90 -7.94 -3.63 -11.64
C LYS A 90 -7.12 -3.48 -12.92
N GLY A 91 -5.87 -3.93 -12.89
CA GLY A 91 -4.94 -3.78 -14.03
C GLY A 91 -4.12 -2.52 -14.01
N GLU A 92 -4.41 -1.59 -13.10
CA GLU A 92 -3.61 -0.40 -12.86
C GLU A 92 -2.72 -0.59 -11.63
N PHE A 93 -1.85 0.37 -11.36
CA PHE A 93 -1.03 0.34 -10.16
C PHE A 93 -0.74 1.76 -9.69
N ALA A 94 -0.36 1.88 -8.42
CA ALA A 94 0.07 3.15 -7.82
C ALA A 94 1.47 2.97 -7.25
N ILE A 95 2.31 3.99 -7.43
CA ILE A 95 3.67 4.01 -6.90
C ILE A 95 3.74 5.08 -5.82
N PHE A 96 4.17 4.69 -4.62
CA PHE A 96 4.39 5.61 -3.50
C PHE A 96 5.86 5.61 -3.13
N LEU A 97 6.48 6.78 -3.20
CA LEU A 97 7.84 6.97 -2.70
C LEU A 97 7.82 6.88 -1.17
N PRO A 98 8.98 6.63 -0.53
CA PRO A 98 9.00 6.45 0.93
C PRO A 98 8.29 7.55 1.70
N GLY A 99 8.49 8.81 1.33
CA GLY A 99 7.88 9.92 2.04
C GLY A 99 6.43 10.22 1.68
N ASP A 100 5.86 9.52 0.71
CA ASP A 100 4.46 9.77 0.33
C ASP A 100 3.52 9.15 1.36
N GLY A 101 2.70 9.97 2.01
CA GLY A 101 1.67 9.49 2.92
C GLY A 101 0.55 8.84 2.14
N HIS A 102 0.24 7.60 2.44
CA HIS A 102 -0.83 6.89 1.75
C HIS A 102 -1.64 6.04 2.74
N ALA A 103 -2.94 5.93 2.46
CA ALA A 103 -3.85 5.12 3.22
C ALA A 103 -4.40 4.03 2.28
N PRO A 104 -3.91 2.79 2.38
CA PRO A 104 -4.29 1.74 1.45
C PRO A 104 -5.56 1.01 1.86
N CYS A 105 -6.06 0.18 0.96
CA CYS A 105 -7.12 -0.79 1.21
C CYS A 105 -8.43 -0.15 1.66
N ILE A 106 -8.85 0.91 0.96
CA ILE A 106 -10.10 1.59 1.25
C ILE A 106 -11.20 1.06 0.33
N GLY A 107 -12.36 0.85 0.90
CA GLY A 107 -13.56 0.40 0.21
C GLY A 107 -14.69 0.30 1.22
N GLU A 108 -15.71 -0.47 0.91
CA GLU A 108 -16.88 -0.60 1.77
C GLU A 108 -17.02 -2.02 2.31
N GLY A 109 -15.91 -2.60 2.78
CA GLY A 109 -15.89 -3.94 3.37
C GLY A 109 -15.73 -5.06 2.37
N LYS A 110 -15.66 -4.79 1.08
CA LYS A 110 -15.43 -5.84 0.09
C LYS A 110 -14.01 -6.38 0.21
N GLN A 111 -13.84 -7.64 -0.10
CA GLN A 111 -12.54 -8.29 -0.06
C GLN A 111 -11.72 -7.86 -1.27
N ILE A 112 -10.46 -7.48 -1.05
CA ILE A 112 -9.53 -7.07 -2.08
C ILE A 112 -8.33 -8.01 -2.05
N GLN A 113 -8.04 -8.62 -3.21
CA GLN A 113 -6.82 -9.37 -3.43
C GLN A 113 -5.83 -8.41 -4.13
N LYS A 114 -4.64 -8.26 -3.57
CA LYS A 114 -3.66 -7.29 -4.06
C LYS A 114 -2.25 -7.78 -3.85
N VAL A 115 -1.31 -7.17 -4.56
CA VAL A 115 0.12 -7.34 -4.29
C VAL A 115 0.75 -5.97 -4.07
N ILE A 116 1.64 -5.90 -3.09
CA ILE A 116 2.46 -4.72 -2.84
C ILE A 116 3.91 -5.14 -3.09
N PHE A 117 4.52 -4.53 -4.10
CA PHE A 117 5.95 -4.72 -4.33
C PHE A 117 6.70 -3.67 -3.53
N LYS A 118 7.68 -4.13 -2.76
CA LYS A 118 8.57 -3.28 -1.98
C LYS A 118 9.92 -3.22 -2.69
N VAL A 119 10.41 -2.01 -2.92
CA VAL A 119 11.69 -1.79 -3.59
C VAL A 119 12.54 -0.89 -2.69
N LYS A 120 13.68 -1.40 -2.28
CA LYS A 120 14.63 -0.63 -1.47
C LYS A 120 15.36 0.38 -2.35
N ILE A 121 15.35 1.63 -1.94
CA ILE A 121 16.02 2.70 -2.67
C ILE A 121 17.00 3.47 -1.79
#